data_ba512dfdb75a572716eb21ada4929078
#
_entry.id   ba512dfdb75a572716eb21ada4929078
#
_cell.length_a   1.000
_cell.length_b   1.000
_cell.length_c   1.000
_cell.angle_alpha   90.00
_cell.angle_beta   90.00
_cell.angle_gamma   90.00
#
_symmetry.space_group_name_H-M   'P 1'
#
loop_
_entity.id
_entity.type
_entity.pdbx_description
1 polymer ?
#
loop_
_entity_poly.entity_id
_entity_poly.type
_entity_poly.pdbx_seq_one_letter_code
_entity_poly.pdbx_strand_id
1 'polypeptide(L)'
;MVSPLKLKRESVGKVPIASKNPFLSVLVDTGVFHLDQPYEYTLPEKIEIEIGDWVSVPFNGRNCLGLVIDRYSKSRNLTAAAKTLPINRKVKGANVSRKLLDFYQAVAARWAVPVFDVLRFIPKEVNLQPLDTFLRGSAKNESNQARRTYLQLRPNQSEIDQLVQLLGEIASNGSTLVVVPESKLAKQIESSEYQVGARGSVLSTSNYQNIVIIREESGHHYELKSPGFNTRDVALLRNEIFKENLFFIGFSPSFEMARLINIGFVGYKEARIESGAVKVTAQSSLSGELIPSALIKPVRQYLSKDPLLVVVPAKGYGLAISCANCRNIAKCNCGGKLTKRNKAEDPVCNICQTKYPEWRCAFCNKERIYLLGRGIERIAEEFGRSFPNTEIHISTKDKQIEGLVGKRSIMLATVGSVPDLKYSAVLFLDGLALGADLRSEERYLALLMRYTAAANGKVLLVDRSEHPVIAALNRWRPLPYLERINNELQEAGLPPFSRHATFKDCAEESDRIFAGLKSAIREGRLSSSSQIYQLQDGQISLFFPIKEGGKSTKFLYEFQKRRAIAGKRILKLRIDSYDLS
;
A
#
# COMPACT_ATOMS: atom_id res chain seq x y z
N MET A 1 33.08 -38.62 -44.15
CA MET A 1 31.66 -38.34 -44.42
C MET A 1 30.86 -38.91 -43.25
N VAL A 2 30.40 -38.08 -42.38
CA VAL A 2 29.58 -38.48 -41.21
C VAL A 2 28.13 -38.32 -41.62
N SER A 3 27.38 -39.42 -41.66
CA SER A 3 25.95 -39.44 -42.00
C SER A 3 25.14 -38.65 -40.95
N PRO A 4 24.18 -37.82 -41.37
CA PRO A 4 23.36 -37.09 -40.41
C PRO A 4 22.42 -38.06 -39.69
N LEU A 5 22.43 -38.01 -38.37
CA LEU A 5 21.50 -38.69 -37.47
C LEU A 5 20.07 -38.31 -37.83
N LYS A 6 19.34 -39.20 -38.51
CA LYS A 6 17.88 -39.11 -38.66
C LYS A 6 17.23 -39.44 -37.32
N LEU A 7 16.95 -38.42 -36.50
CA LEU A 7 16.03 -38.56 -35.37
C LEU A 7 14.66 -39.00 -35.93
N LYS A 8 14.28 -40.26 -35.69
CA LYS A 8 12.90 -40.73 -35.87
C LYS A 8 11.99 -39.87 -35.02
N ARG A 9 11.15 -39.04 -35.65
CA ARG A 9 9.98 -38.50 -34.99
C ARG A 9 9.10 -39.67 -34.59
N GLU A 10 9.08 -40.07 -33.33
CA GLU A 10 8.06 -40.93 -32.79
C GLU A 10 6.71 -40.26 -33.08
N SER A 11 5.85 -40.93 -33.82
CA SER A 11 4.47 -40.52 -34.01
C SER A 11 3.79 -40.66 -32.65
N VAL A 12 3.63 -39.55 -31.95
CA VAL A 12 2.79 -39.50 -30.74
C VAL A 12 1.42 -39.99 -31.20
N GLY A 13 1.01 -41.18 -30.75
CA GLY A 13 -0.29 -41.76 -31.03
C GLY A 13 -1.37 -40.74 -30.70
N LYS A 14 -2.41 -40.61 -31.54
CA LYS A 14 -3.51 -39.68 -31.30
C LYS A 14 -4.13 -40.02 -29.96
N VAL A 15 -3.92 -39.16 -28.97
CA VAL A 15 -4.56 -39.30 -27.65
C VAL A 15 -6.07 -39.18 -27.86
N PRO A 16 -6.89 -40.19 -27.44
CA PRO A 16 -8.34 -40.10 -27.55
C PRO A 16 -8.83 -38.83 -26.85
N ILE A 17 -9.66 -38.06 -27.57
CA ILE A 17 -10.23 -36.80 -27.04
C ILE A 17 -11.64 -37.06 -26.46
N ALA A 18 -12.04 -36.26 -25.47
CA ALA A 18 -13.36 -36.36 -24.88
C ALA A 18 -14.48 -36.21 -25.92
N SER A 19 -15.54 -37.01 -25.79
CA SER A 19 -16.68 -37.00 -26.72
C SER A 19 -17.52 -35.73 -26.63
N LYS A 20 -17.61 -35.15 -25.42
CA LYS A 20 -18.41 -33.93 -25.15
C LYS A 20 -17.49 -32.74 -24.87
N ASN A 21 -17.65 -31.66 -25.64
CA ASN A 21 -16.89 -30.41 -25.51
C ASN A 21 -15.37 -30.63 -25.39
N PRO A 22 -14.72 -31.18 -26.40
CA PRO A 22 -13.32 -31.59 -26.34
C PRO A 22 -12.31 -30.45 -26.39
N PHE A 23 -12.73 -29.24 -26.69
CA PHE A 23 -11.83 -28.08 -26.78
C PHE A 23 -11.88 -27.23 -25.54
N LEU A 24 -10.70 -26.81 -25.07
CA LEU A 24 -10.49 -25.99 -23.90
C LEU A 24 -9.84 -24.67 -24.30
N SER A 25 -10.34 -23.57 -23.79
CA SER A 25 -9.62 -22.28 -23.79
C SER A 25 -8.84 -22.17 -22.49
N VAL A 26 -7.53 -22.02 -22.58
CA VAL A 26 -6.63 -22.03 -21.43
C VAL A 26 -5.78 -20.76 -21.41
N LEU A 27 -5.83 -20.01 -20.31
CA LEU A 27 -4.82 -18.99 -20.00
C LEU A 27 -3.55 -19.71 -19.56
N VAL A 28 -2.40 -19.39 -20.17
CA VAL A 28 -1.13 -20.10 -19.94
C VAL A 28 -0.12 -19.17 -19.28
N ASP A 29 0.52 -19.62 -18.19
CA ASP A 29 1.64 -18.92 -17.55
C ASP A 29 2.90 -19.02 -18.42
N THR A 30 2.99 -18.19 -19.43
CA THR A 30 4.13 -18.16 -20.35
C THR A 30 5.32 -17.37 -19.78
N GLY A 31 5.10 -16.51 -18.78
CA GLY A 31 6.08 -15.54 -18.30
C GLY A 31 6.40 -14.41 -19.29
N VAL A 32 5.73 -14.37 -20.44
CA VAL A 32 5.99 -13.41 -21.53
C VAL A 32 4.77 -12.50 -21.71
N PHE A 33 4.97 -11.21 -21.56
CA PHE A 33 3.89 -10.21 -21.49
C PHE A 33 2.95 -10.23 -22.71
N HIS A 34 3.49 -10.31 -23.93
CA HIS A 34 2.66 -10.27 -25.14
C HIS A 34 1.92 -11.58 -25.45
N LEU A 35 2.26 -12.67 -24.73
CA LEU A 35 1.60 -13.96 -24.84
C LEU A 35 0.48 -14.16 -23.81
N ASP A 36 0.10 -13.13 -23.07
CA ASP A 36 -1.01 -13.12 -22.12
C ASP A 36 -2.36 -13.11 -22.88
N GLN A 37 -2.71 -14.26 -23.43
CA GLN A 37 -3.97 -14.50 -24.13
C GLN A 37 -4.38 -15.98 -23.99
N PRO A 38 -5.66 -16.31 -24.17
CA PRO A 38 -6.10 -17.70 -24.16
C PRO A 38 -5.57 -18.49 -25.34
N TYR A 39 -5.21 -19.74 -25.11
CA TYR A 39 -4.81 -20.71 -26.12
C TYR A 39 -5.75 -21.90 -26.11
N GLU A 40 -5.98 -22.48 -27.31
CA GLU A 40 -6.84 -23.65 -27.47
C GLU A 40 -6.05 -24.96 -27.28
N TYR A 41 -6.61 -25.85 -26.44
CA TYR A 41 -6.10 -27.20 -26.20
C TYR A 41 -7.21 -28.23 -26.36
N THR A 42 -6.86 -29.51 -26.53
CA THR A 42 -7.82 -30.62 -26.51
C THR A 42 -7.82 -31.30 -25.15
N LEU A 43 -9.00 -31.79 -24.74
CA LEU A 43 -9.21 -32.55 -23.53
C LEU A 43 -9.05 -34.05 -23.81
N PRO A 44 -8.07 -34.74 -23.21
CA PRO A 44 -7.99 -36.20 -23.27
C PRO A 44 -9.20 -36.87 -22.62
N GLU A 45 -9.69 -37.98 -23.19
CA GLU A 45 -10.88 -38.67 -22.69
C GLU A 45 -10.80 -39.11 -21.21
N LYS A 46 -9.59 -39.44 -20.74
CA LYS A 46 -9.33 -39.92 -19.37
C LYS A 46 -9.21 -38.83 -18.31
N ILE A 47 -9.29 -37.57 -18.68
CA ILE A 47 -9.08 -36.44 -17.77
C ILE A 47 -10.40 -35.70 -17.58
N GLU A 48 -10.87 -35.60 -16.35
CA GLU A 48 -12.03 -34.78 -15.98
C GLU A 48 -11.62 -33.36 -15.65
N ILE A 49 -12.15 -32.39 -16.41
CA ILE A 49 -11.84 -30.97 -16.29
C ILE A 49 -13.12 -30.16 -16.28
N GLU A 50 -13.17 -29.20 -15.35
CA GLU A 50 -14.18 -28.16 -15.29
C GLU A 50 -13.58 -26.78 -15.60
N ILE A 51 -14.43 -25.81 -15.93
CA ILE A 51 -14.02 -24.42 -16.03
C ILE A 51 -13.52 -23.94 -14.66
N GLY A 52 -12.36 -23.29 -14.66
CA GLY A 52 -11.68 -22.84 -13.43
C GLY A 52 -10.66 -23.83 -12.88
N ASP A 53 -10.50 -25.00 -13.49
CA ASP A 53 -9.47 -25.96 -13.10
C ASP A 53 -8.09 -25.57 -13.61
N TRP A 54 -7.08 -25.90 -12.82
CA TRP A 54 -5.67 -25.76 -13.19
C TRP A 54 -5.18 -26.97 -13.96
N VAL A 55 -4.43 -26.71 -15.02
CA VAL A 55 -3.89 -27.74 -15.92
C VAL A 55 -2.42 -27.51 -16.20
N SER A 56 -1.71 -28.60 -16.49
CA SER A 56 -0.39 -28.53 -17.11
C SER A 56 -0.55 -28.69 -18.62
N VAL A 57 0.00 -27.75 -19.38
CA VAL A 57 -0.10 -27.73 -20.84
C VAL A 57 1.27 -27.63 -21.51
N PRO A 58 1.46 -28.25 -22.66
CA PRO A 58 2.67 -28.07 -23.47
C PRO A 58 2.62 -26.70 -24.15
N PHE A 59 3.65 -25.86 -23.94
CA PHE A 59 3.79 -24.56 -24.58
C PHE A 59 5.24 -24.31 -24.97
N ASN A 60 5.51 -24.11 -26.24
CA ASN A 60 6.84 -23.84 -26.79
C ASN A 60 7.94 -24.80 -26.25
N GLY A 61 7.66 -26.12 -26.31
CA GLY A 61 8.60 -27.17 -25.85
C GLY A 61 8.76 -27.32 -24.33
N ARG A 62 7.95 -26.60 -23.53
CA ARG A 62 7.95 -26.67 -22.06
C ARG A 62 6.55 -27.01 -21.55
N ASN A 63 6.50 -27.51 -20.33
CA ASN A 63 5.24 -27.67 -19.61
C ASN A 63 4.95 -26.43 -18.78
N CYS A 64 3.87 -25.73 -19.11
CA CYS A 64 3.43 -24.54 -18.40
C CYS A 64 2.18 -24.81 -17.57
N LEU A 65 1.98 -24.01 -16.52
CA LEU A 65 0.73 -23.99 -15.78
C LEU A 65 -0.32 -23.22 -16.59
N GLY A 66 -1.54 -23.72 -16.62
CA GLY A 66 -2.66 -23.06 -17.28
C GLY A 66 -3.92 -23.07 -16.42
N LEU A 67 -4.81 -22.13 -16.66
CA LEU A 67 -6.15 -22.03 -16.08
C LEU A 67 -7.18 -22.21 -17.19
N VAL A 68 -8.09 -23.18 -17.05
CA VAL A 68 -9.19 -23.41 -17.99
C VAL A 68 -10.25 -22.35 -17.80
N ILE A 69 -10.51 -21.55 -18.83
CA ILE A 69 -11.46 -20.44 -18.77
C ILE A 69 -12.75 -20.67 -19.55
N ASP A 70 -12.72 -21.63 -20.51
CA ASP A 70 -13.89 -21.99 -21.30
C ASP A 70 -13.74 -23.40 -21.85
N ARG A 71 -14.88 -24.04 -22.21
CA ARG A 71 -14.96 -25.38 -22.76
C ARG A 71 -16.05 -25.47 -23.84
N TYR A 72 -15.74 -25.98 -25.05
CA TYR A 72 -16.66 -25.94 -26.16
C TYR A 72 -16.53 -27.16 -27.09
N SER A 73 -17.54 -27.35 -27.96
CA SER A 73 -17.68 -28.55 -28.82
C SER A 73 -16.93 -28.45 -30.15
N LYS A 74 -16.74 -27.23 -30.69
CA LYS A 74 -16.08 -27.00 -32.00
C LYS A 74 -14.88 -26.11 -31.84
N SER A 75 -13.75 -26.45 -32.47
CA SER A 75 -12.55 -25.60 -32.48
C SER A 75 -12.88 -24.19 -32.99
N ARG A 76 -12.33 -23.21 -32.31
CA ARG A 76 -12.40 -21.77 -32.68
C ARG A 76 -11.20 -21.34 -33.52
N ASN A 77 -10.18 -22.21 -33.65
CA ASN A 77 -9.02 -21.99 -34.52
C ASN A 77 -9.40 -22.21 -35.99
N LEU A 78 -9.68 -21.13 -36.70
CA LEU A 78 -10.03 -21.15 -38.14
C LEU A 78 -8.86 -21.56 -39.06
N THR A 79 -7.62 -21.47 -38.59
CA THR A 79 -6.43 -21.93 -39.30
C THR A 79 -6.17 -23.41 -39.00
N ALA A 80 -6.95 -24.28 -39.59
CA ALA A 80 -7.05 -25.70 -39.31
C ALA A 80 -5.78 -26.57 -39.55
N ALA A 81 -4.64 -25.99 -39.78
CA ALA A 81 -3.38 -26.70 -39.93
C ALA A 81 -2.53 -26.78 -38.66
N ALA A 82 -2.82 -25.96 -37.64
CA ALA A 82 -2.13 -26.06 -36.36
C ALA A 82 -2.75 -27.19 -35.53
N LYS A 83 -2.01 -28.29 -35.32
CA LYS A 83 -2.40 -29.38 -34.43
C LYS A 83 -2.63 -28.82 -33.02
N THR A 84 -3.89 -28.71 -32.62
CA THR A 84 -4.25 -28.37 -31.23
C THR A 84 -3.71 -29.47 -30.32
N LEU A 85 -2.85 -29.10 -29.38
CA LEU A 85 -2.18 -30.06 -28.50
C LEU A 85 -3.13 -30.45 -27.34
N PRO A 86 -3.03 -31.67 -26.80
CA PRO A 86 -3.76 -32.06 -25.63
C PRO A 86 -3.14 -31.43 -24.37
N ILE A 87 -3.96 -31.19 -23.31
CA ILE A 87 -3.44 -30.91 -21.98
C ILE A 87 -2.71 -32.15 -21.44
N ASN A 88 -1.70 -31.96 -20.61
CA ASN A 88 -0.93 -33.06 -20.04
C ASN A 88 -1.66 -33.71 -18.84
N ARG A 89 -2.13 -32.91 -17.90
CA ARG A 89 -2.82 -33.37 -16.69
C ARG A 89 -3.54 -32.24 -15.97
N LYS A 90 -4.49 -32.60 -15.11
CA LYS A 90 -5.06 -31.70 -14.10
C LYS A 90 -4.02 -31.42 -13.01
N VAL A 91 -3.94 -30.18 -12.52
CA VAL A 91 -3.08 -29.75 -11.43
C VAL A 91 -3.96 -29.46 -10.22
N LYS A 92 -3.54 -29.89 -9.02
CA LYS A 92 -4.23 -29.54 -7.77
C LYS A 92 -4.18 -28.04 -7.55
N GLY A 93 -5.29 -27.46 -7.13
CA GLY A 93 -5.44 -26.04 -6.83
C GLY A 93 -6.91 -25.71 -6.60
N ALA A 94 -7.17 -24.57 -5.95
CA ALA A 94 -8.54 -24.10 -5.78
C ALA A 94 -9.15 -23.76 -7.15
N ASN A 95 -10.37 -24.23 -7.40
CA ASN A 95 -11.10 -23.90 -8.63
C ASN A 95 -11.39 -22.40 -8.68
N VAL A 96 -11.11 -21.80 -9.85
CA VAL A 96 -11.36 -20.38 -10.13
C VAL A 96 -12.67 -20.25 -10.90
N SER A 97 -13.77 -20.01 -10.19
CA SER A 97 -15.08 -19.78 -10.81
C SER A 97 -15.05 -18.64 -11.83
N ARG A 98 -16.01 -18.61 -12.73
CA ARG A 98 -16.13 -17.54 -13.73
C ARG A 98 -16.12 -16.15 -13.07
N LYS A 99 -16.86 -15.99 -11.99
CA LYS A 99 -16.94 -14.73 -11.24
C LYS A 99 -15.60 -14.32 -10.62
N LEU A 100 -14.83 -15.29 -10.12
CA LEU A 100 -13.46 -15.06 -9.64
C LEU A 100 -12.51 -14.68 -10.78
N LEU A 101 -12.63 -15.32 -11.93
CA LEU A 101 -11.83 -14.96 -13.11
C LEU A 101 -12.11 -13.52 -13.55
N ASP A 102 -13.38 -13.12 -13.62
CA ASP A 102 -13.78 -11.75 -13.96
C ASP A 102 -13.20 -10.73 -12.95
N PHE A 103 -13.17 -11.09 -11.66
CA PHE A 103 -12.51 -10.29 -10.63
C PHE A 103 -11.00 -10.17 -10.86
N TYR A 104 -10.29 -11.26 -11.11
CA TYR A 104 -8.84 -11.22 -11.36
C TYR A 104 -8.49 -10.46 -12.64
N GLN A 105 -9.33 -10.57 -13.68
CA GLN A 105 -9.19 -9.76 -14.90
C GLN A 105 -9.40 -8.27 -14.62
N ALA A 106 -10.37 -7.91 -13.78
CA ALA A 106 -10.59 -6.52 -13.37
C ALA A 106 -9.39 -5.97 -12.57
N VAL A 107 -8.81 -6.77 -11.67
CA VAL A 107 -7.57 -6.42 -10.96
C VAL A 107 -6.42 -6.22 -11.96
N ALA A 108 -6.19 -7.16 -12.86
CA ALA A 108 -5.12 -7.06 -13.87
C ALA A 108 -5.28 -5.82 -14.76
N ALA A 109 -6.50 -5.54 -15.23
CA ALA A 109 -6.81 -4.38 -16.06
C ALA A 109 -6.58 -3.05 -15.31
N ARG A 110 -6.91 -2.99 -14.00
CA ARG A 110 -6.69 -1.79 -13.19
C ARG A 110 -5.23 -1.40 -13.05
N TRP A 111 -4.33 -2.38 -12.97
CA TRP A 111 -2.88 -2.16 -12.82
C TRP A 111 -2.08 -2.39 -14.11
N ALA A 112 -2.75 -2.60 -15.26
CA ALA A 112 -2.14 -2.79 -16.58
C ALA A 112 -1.10 -3.92 -16.63
N VAL A 113 -1.42 -5.06 -16.02
CA VAL A 113 -0.55 -6.24 -15.93
C VAL A 113 -1.20 -7.47 -16.56
N PRO A 114 -0.42 -8.51 -16.92
CA PRO A 114 -0.95 -9.81 -17.32
C PRO A 114 -1.83 -10.44 -16.22
N VAL A 115 -2.86 -11.15 -16.61
CA VAL A 115 -3.77 -11.81 -15.65
C VAL A 115 -3.02 -12.81 -14.76
N PHE A 116 -2.04 -13.52 -15.33
CA PHE A 116 -1.21 -14.45 -14.56
C PHE A 116 -0.39 -13.79 -13.44
N ASP A 117 -0.05 -12.52 -13.56
CA ASP A 117 0.62 -11.80 -12.47
C ASP A 117 -0.27 -11.68 -11.22
N VAL A 118 -1.59 -11.61 -11.40
CA VAL A 118 -2.57 -11.67 -10.33
C VAL A 118 -2.80 -13.12 -9.86
N LEU A 119 -2.97 -14.06 -10.80
CA LEU A 119 -3.23 -15.46 -10.49
C LEU A 119 -2.10 -16.13 -9.68
N ARG A 120 -0.86 -15.64 -9.77
CA ARG A 120 0.29 -16.11 -8.96
C ARG A 120 0.13 -15.86 -7.47
N PHE A 121 -0.72 -14.93 -7.06
CA PHE A 121 -1.04 -14.67 -5.66
C PHE A 121 -2.06 -15.65 -5.08
N ILE A 122 -2.73 -16.46 -5.92
CA ILE A 122 -3.64 -17.51 -5.46
C ILE A 122 -2.79 -18.63 -4.87
N PRO A 123 -3.05 -19.07 -3.63
CA PRO A 123 -2.36 -20.20 -3.03
C PRO A 123 -2.55 -21.46 -3.88
N LYS A 124 -1.46 -22.08 -4.31
CA LYS A 124 -1.48 -23.31 -5.14
C LYS A 124 -1.88 -24.55 -4.34
N GLU A 125 -1.58 -24.55 -3.04
CA GLU A 125 -2.00 -25.57 -2.10
C GLU A 125 -2.65 -24.87 -0.91
N VAL A 126 -3.95 -24.94 -0.85
CA VAL A 126 -4.67 -24.56 0.34
C VAL A 126 -4.75 -25.83 1.19
N ASN A 127 -4.00 -25.88 2.28
CA ASN A 127 -4.41 -26.66 3.44
C ASN A 127 -5.67 -25.97 3.98
N LEU A 128 -6.75 -26.18 3.26
CA LEU A 128 -8.08 -25.86 3.74
C LEU A 128 -8.34 -26.83 4.87
N GLN A 129 -8.18 -26.37 6.12
CA GLN A 129 -9.05 -26.91 7.14
C GLN A 129 -10.48 -26.78 6.59
N PRO A 130 -11.30 -27.82 6.68
CA PRO A 130 -12.60 -27.83 6.03
C PRO A 130 -13.40 -26.60 6.46
N LEU A 131 -13.75 -25.76 5.50
CA LEU A 131 -14.58 -24.55 5.68
C LEU A 131 -16.00 -24.89 6.17
N ASP A 132 -16.32 -26.19 6.28
CA ASP A 132 -17.62 -26.71 6.72
C ASP A 132 -18.01 -26.31 8.13
N THR A 133 -17.07 -25.85 8.95
CA THR A 133 -17.36 -25.34 10.30
C THR A 133 -17.86 -23.89 10.30
N PHE A 134 -17.59 -23.11 9.26
CA PHE A 134 -17.96 -21.69 9.19
C PHE A 134 -19.26 -21.42 8.41
N LEU A 135 -19.83 -22.43 7.73
CA LEU A 135 -21.05 -22.28 6.92
C LEU A 135 -22.36 -22.37 7.72
N ARG A 136 -22.33 -22.50 9.04
CA ARG A 136 -23.53 -22.50 9.88
C ARG A 136 -23.93 -21.10 10.31
N GLY A 137 -24.46 -20.33 9.39
CA GLY A 137 -24.98 -19.01 9.69
C GLY A 137 -25.37 -18.24 8.43
N SER A 138 -26.11 -18.86 7.51
CA SER A 138 -26.71 -18.11 6.40
C SER A 138 -27.92 -17.32 6.91
N ALA A 139 -27.69 -16.24 7.63
CA ALA A 139 -28.66 -15.18 7.74
C ALA A 139 -28.76 -14.53 6.35
N LYS A 140 -29.86 -14.75 5.65
CA LYS A 140 -30.23 -14.01 4.44
C LYS A 140 -30.27 -12.54 4.79
N ASN A 141 -29.23 -11.79 4.47
CA ASN A 141 -29.30 -10.33 4.46
C ASN A 141 -30.17 -9.93 3.27
N GLU A 142 -31.41 -9.57 3.53
CA GLU A 142 -32.38 -9.08 2.55
C GLU A 142 -32.07 -7.66 2.01
N SER A 143 -30.97 -7.03 2.43
CA SER A 143 -30.55 -5.76 1.83
C SER A 143 -29.56 -6.02 0.68
N ASN A 144 -30.01 -5.79 -0.53
CA ASN A 144 -29.29 -6.00 -1.80
C ASN A 144 -28.07 -5.06 -2.00
N GLN A 145 -27.66 -4.32 -0.96
CA GLN A 145 -26.57 -3.33 -1.05
C GLN A 145 -25.50 -3.64 -0.01
N ALA A 146 -24.34 -4.09 -0.49
CA ALA A 146 -23.17 -4.34 0.35
C ALA A 146 -22.70 -3.05 1.03
N ARG A 147 -22.45 -3.11 2.33
CA ARG A 147 -22.04 -1.96 3.14
C ARG A 147 -20.56 -1.67 2.95
N ARG A 148 -20.20 -0.39 2.97
CA ARG A 148 -18.82 0.10 3.04
C ARG A 148 -18.75 1.09 4.17
N THR A 149 -17.95 0.81 5.20
CA THR A 149 -17.94 1.63 6.41
C THR A 149 -16.53 1.80 6.94
N TYR A 150 -16.14 3.03 7.22
CA TYR A 150 -14.94 3.34 8.00
C TYR A 150 -15.32 3.51 9.48
N LEU A 151 -14.67 2.75 10.36
CA LEU A 151 -14.85 2.78 11.80
C LEU A 151 -13.63 3.45 12.44
N GLN A 152 -13.82 4.63 13.01
CA GLN A 152 -12.74 5.36 13.68
C GLN A 152 -12.53 4.83 15.09
N LEU A 153 -11.26 4.55 15.44
CA LEU A 153 -10.85 4.14 16.79
C LEU A 153 -10.77 5.33 17.75
N ARG A 154 -10.97 5.07 19.05
CA ARG A 154 -10.98 6.07 20.13
C ARG A 154 -9.58 6.33 20.68
N PRO A 155 -9.32 7.55 21.26
CA PRO A 155 -8.00 7.92 21.76
C PRO A 155 -7.63 7.34 23.13
N ASN A 156 -8.60 6.85 23.91
CA ASN A 156 -8.39 6.52 25.34
C ASN A 156 -8.46 5.02 25.63
N GLN A 157 -8.35 4.20 24.60
CA GLN A 157 -8.41 2.75 24.73
C GLN A 157 -7.27 2.14 23.91
N SER A 158 -6.78 0.99 24.39
CA SER A 158 -5.81 0.20 23.63
C SER A 158 -6.34 -0.08 22.23
N GLU A 159 -5.49 0.08 21.21
CA GLU A 159 -5.85 -0.24 19.83
C GLU A 159 -6.25 -1.71 19.71
N ILE A 160 -5.49 -2.61 20.35
CA ILE A 160 -5.74 -4.05 20.28
C ILE A 160 -7.10 -4.40 20.90
N ASP A 161 -7.41 -3.86 22.08
CA ASP A 161 -8.69 -4.14 22.75
C ASP A 161 -9.88 -3.69 21.91
N GLN A 162 -9.79 -2.49 21.31
CA GLN A 162 -10.81 -1.98 20.41
C GLN A 162 -10.95 -2.85 19.16
N LEU A 163 -9.82 -3.28 18.57
CA LEU A 163 -9.83 -4.15 17.40
C LEU A 163 -10.47 -5.51 17.72
N VAL A 164 -10.06 -6.16 18.80
CA VAL A 164 -10.62 -7.47 19.20
C VAL A 164 -12.13 -7.37 19.42
N GLN A 165 -12.61 -6.32 20.11
CA GLN A 165 -14.04 -6.11 20.31
C GLN A 165 -14.78 -5.92 18.98
N LEU A 166 -14.32 -4.99 18.12
CA LEU A 166 -14.98 -4.69 16.84
C LEU A 166 -14.96 -5.88 15.89
N LEU A 167 -13.86 -6.63 15.85
CA LEU A 167 -13.71 -7.82 15.01
C LEU A 167 -14.64 -8.94 15.47
N GLY A 168 -14.79 -9.17 16.79
CA GLY A 168 -15.76 -10.10 17.33
C GLY A 168 -17.21 -9.73 16.97
N GLU A 169 -17.58 -8.43 17.10
CA GLU A 169 -18.89 -7.92 16.67
C GLU A 169 -19.15 -8.11 15.18
N ILE A 170 -18.14 -7.91 14.32
CA ILE A 170 -18.27 -8.11 12.87
C ILE A 170 -18.34 -9.60 12.53
N ALA A 171 -17.47 -10.42 13.13
CA ALA A 171 -17.38 -11.85 12.87
C ALA A 171 -18.65 -12.61 13.32
N SER A 172 -19.34 -12.17 14.38
CA SER A 172 -20.61 -12.75 14.81
C SER A 172 -21.70 -12.67 13.73
N ASN A 173 -21.55 -11.77 12.76
CA ASN A 173 -22.49 -11.59 11.65
C ASN A 173 -22.09 -12.33 10.37
N GLY A 174 -21.06 -13.17 10.41
CA GLY A 174 -20.68 -14.05 9.30
C GLY A 174 -19.19 -14.21 9.05
N SER A 175 -18.85 -15.05 8.07
CA SER A 175 -17.46 -15.35 7.71
C SER A 175 -16.69 -14.08 7.41
N THR A 176 -15.56 -13.89 8.09
CA THR A 176 -14.84 -12.63 8.09
C THR A 176 -13.36 -12.84 7.75
N LEU A 177 -12.86 -12.06 6.78
CA LEU A 177 -11.44 -11.91 6.49
C LEU A 177 -10.94 -10.58 7.06
N VAL A 178 -9.93 -10.63 7.90
CA VAL A 178 -9.24 -9.46 8.45
C VAL A 178 -7.89 -9.30 7.78
N VAL A 179 -7.64 -8.16 7.15
CA VAL A 179 -6.38 -7.86 6.48
C VAL A 179 -5.61 -6.81 7.26
N VAL A 180 -4.39 -7.16 7.65
CA VAL A 180 -3.52 -6.33 8.48
C VAL A 180 -2.26 -5.89 7.72
N PRO A 181 -1.70 -4.72 8.06
CA PRO A 181 -0.49 -4.23 7.42
C PRO A 181 0.78 -4.95 7.89
N GLU A 182 0.79 -5.50 9.11
CA GLU A 182 1.99 -6.01 9.76
C GLU A 182 1.74 -7.36 10.46
N SER A 183 2.70 -8.28 10.37
CA SER A 183 2.62 -9.61 11.00
C SER A 183 2.55 -9.56 12.54
N LYS A 184 3.13 -8.53 13.17
CA LYS A 184 3.03 -8.34 14.63
C LYS A 184 1.58 -8.11 15.04
N LEU A 185 0.85 -7.25 14.33
CA LEU A 185 -0.56 -7.00 14.59
C LEU A 185 -1.40 -8.25 14.34
N ALA A 186 -1.09 -9.04 13.31
CA ALA A 186 -1.77 -10.31 13.05
C ALA A 186 -1.76 -11.24 14.26
N LYS A 187 -0.59 -11.42 14.89
CA LYS A 187 -0.43 -12.26 16.08
C LYS A 187 -1.19 -11.74 17.31
N GLN A 188 -1.31 -10.41 17.45
CA GLN A 188 -1.98 -9.78 18.59
C GLN A 188 -3.51 -9.89 18.54
N ILE A 189 -4.09 -10.01 17.34
CA ILE A 189 -5.53 -10.08 17.13
C ILE A 189 -5.97 -11.47 16.62
N GLU A 190 -5.09 -12.48 16.67
CA GLU A 190 -5.42 -13.84 16.22
C GLU A 190 -6.60 -14.42 17.00
N SER A 191 -7.56 -14.99 16.28
CA SER A 191 -8.77 -15.59 16.84
C SER A 191 -9.25 -16.73 15.96
N SER A 192 -10.00 -17.66 16.52
CA SER A 192 -10.70 -18.72 15.77
C SER A 192 -11.99 -18.24 15.08
N GLU A 193 -12.47 -17.05 15.39
CA GLU A 193 -13.74 -16.51 14.89
C GLU A 193 -13.63 -15.89 13.49
N TYR A 194 -12.43 -15.52 13.07
CA TYR A 194 -12.16 -14.89 11.78
C TYR A 194 -10.78 -15.26 11.24
N GLN A 195 -10.61 -15.14 9.93
CA GLN A 195 -9.32 -15.38 9.29
C GLN A 195 -8.50 -14.09 9.25
N VAL A 196 -7.25 -14.13 9.71
CA VAL A 196 -6.31 -13.01 9.60
C VAL A 196 -5.33 -13.26 8.47
N GLY A 197 -5.10 -12.24 7.65
CA GLY A 197 -4.19 -12.33 6.51
C GLY A 197 -3.44 -11.03 6.22
N ALA A 198 -2.39 -11.14 5.40
CA ALA A 198 -1.66 -10.00 4.86
C ALA A 198 -2.35 -9.44 3.61
N ARG A 199 -1.81 -8.36 3.03
CA ARG A 199 -2.35 -7.66 1.85
C ARG A 199 -2.77 -8.58 0.69
N GLY A 200 -2.05 -9.69 0.42
CA GLY A 200 -2.39 -10.64 -0.64
C GLY A 200 -3.67 -11.43 -0.39
N SER A 201 -4.14 -11.52 0.85
CA SER A 201 -5.34 -12.29 1.22
C SER A 201 -6.62 -11.75 0.60
N VAL A 202 -6.65 -10.48 0.17
CA VAL A 202 -7.78 -9.91 -0.60
C VAL A 202 -7.96 -10.56 -1.97
N LEU A 203 -6.96 -11.30 -2.46
CA LEU A 203 -7.02 -12.08 -3.71
C LEU A 203 -7.43 -13.54 -3.48
N SER A 204 -7.86 -13.91 -2.27
CA SER A 204 -8.34 -15.25 -1.94
C SER A 204 -9.47 -15.71 -2.85
N THR A 205 -9.50 -17.02 -3.15
CA THR A 205 -10.60 -17.68 -3.86
C THR A 205 -11.84 -17.86 -2.98
N SER A 206 -11.72 -17.75 -1.67
CA SER A 206 -12.82 -17.88 -0.72
C SER A 206 -13.74 -16.66 -0.76
N ASN A 207 -15.03 -16.88 -0.56
CA ASN A 207 -16.01 -15.83 -0.39
C ASN A 207 -16.21 -15.56 1.11
N TYR A 208 -16.31 -14.29 1.45
CA TYR A 208 -16.56 -13.83 2.82
C TYR A 208 -17.84 -13.00 2.86
N GLN A 209 -18.50 -13.00 4.01
CA GLN A 209 -19.59 -12.03 4.23
C GLN A 209 -19.02 -10.66 4.57
N ASN A 210 -17.88 -10.63 5.28
CA ASN A 210 -17.23 -9.41 5.72
C ASN A 210 -15.74 -9.42 5.37
N ILE A 211 -15.25 -8.30 4.88
CA ILE A 211 -13.82 -8.02 4.74
C ILE A 211 -13.50 -6.81 5.61
N VAL A 212 -12.48 -6.93 6.45
CA VAL A 212 -12.02 -5.87 7.33
C VAL A 212 -10.59 -5.50 6.95
N ILE A 213 -10.31 -4.23 6.71
CA ILE A 213 -8.96 -3.71 6.46
C ILE A 213 -8.58 -2.79 7.60
N ILE A 214 -7.51 -3.16 8.31
CA ILE A 214 -7.00 -2.39 9.45
C ILE A 214 -5.90 -1.46 8.98
N ARG A 215 -5.97 -0.16 9.35
CA ARG A 215 -4.99 0.88 9.00
C ARG A 215 -4.74 0.94 7.49
N GLU A 216 -5.82 1.17 6.71
CA GLU A 216 -5.77 1.18 5.24
C GLU A 216 -4.81 2.26 4.67
N GLU A 217 -4.47 3.28 5.47
CA GLU A 217 -3.52 4.34 5.18
C GLU A 217 -2.06 3.85 5.17
N SER A 218 -1.80 2.66 5.72
CA SER A 218 -0.44 2.13 5.83
C SER A 218 0.16 1.77 4.46
N GLY A 219 1.40 2.20 4.22
CA GLY A 219 2.17 1.81 3.03
C GLY A 219 2.39 0.30 2.90
N HIS A 220 2.23 -0.47 3.98
CA HIS A 220 2.34 -1.93 3.96
C HIS A 220 1.17 -2.62 3.24
N HIS A 221 0.08 -1.91 2.93
CA HIS A 221 -1.01 -2.38 2.08
C HIS A 221 -0.71 -2.29 0.58
N TYR A 222 0.44 -1.76 0.20
CA TYR A 222 0.89 -1.70 -1.19
C TYR A 222 1.81 -2.87 -1.53
N GLU A 223 1.49 -3.61 -2.60
CA GLU A 223 2.34 -4.69 -3.09
C GLU A 223 3.48 -4.11 -3.93
N LEU A 224 4.72 -4.47 -3.58
CA LEU A 224 5.91 -3.96 -4.25
C LEU A 224 6.27 -4.74 -5.53
N LYS A 225 5.78 -5.97 -5.66
CA LYS A 225 5.96 -6.81 -6.85
C LYS A 225 4.79 -6.62 -7.81
N SER A 226 4.94 -7.03 -9.07
CA SER A 226 3.80 -7.12 -9.98
C SER A 226 2.69 -7.98 -9.35
N PRO A 227 1.44 -7.54 -9.38
CA PRO A 227 0.83 -6.43 -10.11
C PRO A 227 0.95 -5.04 -9.44
N GLY A 228 1.50 -4.92 -8.24
CA GLY A 228 1.68 -3.62 -7.59
C GLY A 228 0.39 -3.01 -7.05
N PHE A 229 -0.54 -3.84 -6.60
CA PHE A 229 -1.87 -3.40 -6.15
C PHE A 229 -1.86 -2.78 -4.74
N ASN A 230 -2.91 -2.02 -4.45
CA ASN A 230 -3.27 -1.60 -3.10
C ASN A 230 -4.43 -2.45 -2.56
N THR A 231 -4.33 -2.90 -1.31
CA THR A 231 -5.34 -3.74 -0.64
C THR A 231 -6.72 -3.11 -0.64
N ARG A 232 -6.85 -1.82 -0.29
CA ARG A 232 -8.11 -1.06 -0.28
C ARG A 232 -8.82 -1.15 -1.64
N ASP A 233 -8.08 -0.87 -2.72
CA ASP A 233 -8.65 -0.81 -4.06
C ASP A 233 -9.09 -2.19 -4.56
N VAL A 234 -8.34 -3.25 -4.24
CA VAL A 234 -8.75 -4.63 -4.53
C VAL A 234 -9.98 -5.02 -3.72
N ALA A 235 -10.05 -4.64 -2.44
CA ALA A 235 -11.22 -4.91 -1.60
C ALA A 235 -12.47 -4.17 -2.09
N LEU A 236 -12.33 -2.95 -2.61
CA LEU A 236 -13.44 -2.22 -3.24
C LEU A 236 -13.95 -2.94 -4.49
N LEU A 237 -13.06 -3.48 -5.34
CA LEU A 237 -13.44 -4.32 -6.48
C LEU A 237 -14.16 -5.60 -6.03
N ARG A 238 -13.68 -6.25 -4.97
CA ARG A 238 -14.36 -7.42 -4.38
C ARG A 238 -15.75 -7.08 -3.90
N ASN A 239 -15.89 -6.00 -3.12
CA ASN A 239 -17.19 -5.53 -2.62
C ASN A 239 -18.17 -5.27 -3.78
N GLU A 240 -17.71 -4.70 -4.88
CA GLU A 240 -18.55 -4.46 -6.06
C GLU A 240 -19.00 -5.75 -6.74
N ILE A 241 -18.08 -6.71 -6.92
CA ILE A 241 -18.33 -7.95 -7.67
C ILE A 241 -19.04 -9.00 -6.80
N PHE A 242 -18.56 -9.23 -5.57
CA PHE A 242 -19.07 -10.31 -4.71
C PHE A 242 -20.14 -9.86 -3.73
N LYS A 243 -20.34 -8.54 -3.55
CA LYS A 243 -21.27 -7.93 -2.60
C LYS A 243 -20.93 -8.26 -1.14
N GLU A 244 -19.66 -8.46 -0.84
CA GLU A 244 -19.14 -8.63 0.51
C GLU A 244 -19.19 -7.29 1.26
N ASN A 245 -19.54 -7.28 2.56
CA ASN A 245 -19.46 -6.07 3.37
C ASN A 245 -18.00 -5.68 3.57
N LEU A 246 -17.70 -4.39 3.51
CA LEU A 246 -16.34 -3.87 3.62
C LEU A 246 -16.24 -2.89 4.79
N PHE A 247 -15.36 -3.21 5.72
CA PHE A 247 -15.05 -2.39 6.88
C PHE A 247 -13.60 -1.93 6.82
N PHE A 248 -13.37 -0.66 7.10
CA PHE A 248 -12.05 -0.10 7.31
C PHE A 248 -11.95 0.35 8.76
N ILE A 249 -10.88 0.00 9.47
CA ILE A 249 -10.71 0.33 10.88
C ILE A 249 -9.37 1.02 11.08
N GLY A 250 -9.38 2.20 11.68
CA GLY A 250 -8.16 2.96 11.96
C GLY A 250 -8.42 4.23 12.76
N PHE A 251 -7.36 4.95 13.07
CA PHE A 251 -7.46 6.24 13.77
C PHE A 251 -7.71 7.39 12.80
N SER A 252 -7.10 7.36 11.63
CA SER A 252 -7.22 8.37 10.59
C SER A 252 -7.30 7.69 9.23
N PRO A 253 -8.22 8.10 8.34
CA PRO A 253 -8.25 7.59 6.98
C PRO A 253 -7.10 8.15 6.12
N SER A 254 -6.80 7.48 5.00
CA SER A 254 -5.93 8.00 3.94
C SER A 254 -6.60 9.15 3.18
N PHE A 255 -5.86 9.86 2.34
CA PHE A 255 -6.41 10.88 1.44
C PHE A 255 -7.48 10.31 0.52
N GLU A 256 -7.25 9.13 -0.05
CA GLU A 256 -8.23 8.45 -0.90
C GLU A 256 -9.47 8.07 -0.11
N MET A 257 -9.31 7.52 1.10
CA MET A 257 -10.44 7.14 1.95
C MET A 257 -11.22 8.37 2.41
N ALA A 258 -10.55 9.44 2.81
CA ALA A 258 -11.20 10.71 3.17
C ALA A 258 -12.03 11.27 2.00
N ARG A 259 -11.51 11.19 0.77
CA ARG A 259 -12.28 11.55 -0.43
C ARG A 259 -13.50 10.65 -0.64
N LEU A 260 -13.35 9.31 -0.49
CA LEU A 260 -14.46 8.36 -0.64
C LEU A 260 -15.56 8.57 0.41
N ILE A 261 -15.17 8.95 1.64
CA ILE A 261 -16.10 9.32 2.71
C ILE A 261 -16.83 10.62 2.34
N ASN A 262 -16.09 11.63 1.89
CA ASN A 262 -16.65 12.95 1.57
C ASN A 262 -17.70 12.91 0.45
N ILE A 263 -17.49 12.05 -0.56
CA ILE A 263 -18.48 11.84 -1.64
C ILE A 263 -19.61 10.86 -1.28
N GLY A 264 -19.65 10.36 -0.03
CA GLY A 264 -20.67 9.41 0.45
C GLY A 264 -20.55 7.98 -0.09
N PHE A 265 -19.41 7.63 -0.73
CA PHE A 265 -19.19 6.27 -1.25
C PHE A 265 -18.85 5.27 -0.14
N VAL A 266 -18.23 5.74 0.94
CA VAL A 266 -17.94 4.98 2.17
C VAL A 266 -18.61 5.71 3.33
N GLY A 267 -19.41 5.00 4.12
CA GLY A 267 -19.98 5.53 5.36
C GLY A 267 -18.89 5.76 6.41
N TYR A 268 -19.05 6.76 7.24
CA TYR A 268 -18.09 7.07 8.31
C TYR A 268 -18.75 7.00 9.69
N LYS A 269 -18.20 6.18 10.56
CA LYS A 269 -18.60 6.09 11.96
C LYS A 269 -17.51 6.75 12.82
N GLU A 270 -17.75 8.02 13.13
CA GLU A 270 -16.85 8.82 13.97
C GLU A 270 -16.77 8.25 15.40
N ALA A 271 -15.59 8.25 15.97
CA ALA A 271 -15.40 7.88 17.36
C ALA A 271 -16.01 8.95 18.28
N ARG A 272 -16.97 8.56 19.10
CA ARG A 272 -17.50 9.44 20.14
C ARG A 272 -16.47 9.58 21.26
N ILE A 273 -16.03 10.79 21.54
CA ILE A 273 -15.10 11.13 22.61
C ILE A 273 -15.72 12.14 23.56
N GLU A 274 -15.33 12.08 24.82
CA GLU A 274 -15.68 13.09 25.81
C GLU A 274 -14.84 14.36 25.61
N SER A 275 -15.38 15.51 26.00
CA SER A 275 -14.63 16.77 25.96
C SER A 275 -13.37 16.65 26.83
N GLY A 276 -12.20 17.03 26.28
CA GLY A 276 -10.92 16.93 26.97
C GLY A 276 -10.30 15.53 27.03
N ALA A 277 -10.88 14.54 26.35
CA ALA A 277 -10.32 13.20 26.22
C ALA A 277 -8.90 13.24 25.61
N VAL A 278 -8.64 14.16 24.70
CA VAL A 278 -7.30 14.46 24.18
C VAL A 278 -6.86 15.83 24.65
N LYS A 279 -5.63 15.92 25.17
CA LYS A 279 -5.02 17.17 25.65
C LYS A 279 -3.67 17.34 24.97
N VAL A 280 -3.60 18.27 24.04
CA VAL A 280 -2.37 18.65 23.35
C VAL A 280 -1.74 19.89 23.98
N THR A 281 -0.47 19.79 24.35
CA THR A 281 0.36 20.93 24.75
C THR A 281 1.45 21.10 23.71
N ALA A 282 1.30 22.10 22.84
CA ALA A 282 2.25 22.38 21.75
C ALA A 282 3.14 23.58 22.11
N GLN A 283 4.42 23.48 21.74
CA GLN A 283 5.40 24.54 21.91
C GLN A 283 6.37 24.57 20.72
N SER A 284 6.62 25.75 20.19
CA SER A 284 7.61 25.94 19.14
C SER A 284 9.03 25.87 19.70
N SER A 285 9.92 25.19 19.00
CA SER A 285 11.37 25.26 19.29
C SER A 285 11.98 26.47 18.59
N LEU A 286 12.10 27.59 19.30
CA LEU A 286 12.63 28.83 18.74
C LEU A 286 14.15 28.83 18.59
N SER A 287 14.88 28.14 19.47
CA SER A 287 16.34 28.19 19.58
C SER A 287 17.06 26.94 19.06
N GLY A 288 16.34 25.97 18.53
CA GLY A 288 16.91 24.67 18.17
C GLY A 288 17.16 23.74 19.35
N GLU A 289 16.57 24.07 20.48
CA GLU A 289 16.45 23.15 21.62
C GLU A 289 15.68 21.90 21.19
N LEU A 290 16.11 20.75 21.69
CA LEU A 290 15.40 19.50 21.43
C LEU A 290 14.04 19.50 22.14
N ILE A 291 14.04 19.98 23.38
CA ILE A 291 12.85 20.11 24.21
C ILE A 291 12.74 21.57 24.61
N PRO A 292 11.71 22.30 24.14
CA PRO A 292 11.45 23.65 24.63
C PRO A 292 11.32 23.70 26.16
N SER A 293 11.91 24.71 26.79
CA SER A 293 11.93 24.85 28.25
C SER A 293 10.53 24.79 28.86
N ALA A 294 9.52 25.31 28.18
CA ALA A 294 8.11 25.22 28.58
C ALA A 294 7.55 23.79 28.68
N LEU A 295 8.14 22.82 27.99
CA LEU A 295 7.73 21.42 28.05
C LEU A 295 8.44 20.61 29.13
N ILE A 296 9.51 21.12 29.73
CA ILE A 296 10.26 20.42 30.79
C ILE A 296 9.36 20.11 32.02
N LYS A 297 8.57 21.10 32.48
CA LYS A 297 7.65 20.90 33.59
C LYS A 297 6.54 19.88 33.31
N PRO A 298 5.82 19.94 32.16
CA PRO A 298 4.88 18.91 31.74
C PRO A 298 5.51 17.51 31.64
N VAL A 299 6.70 17.37 31.07
CA VAL A 299 7.41 16.09 30.98
C VAL A 299 7.65 15.51 32.37
N ARG A 300 8.17 16.30 33.32
CA ARG A 300 8.39 15.86 34.74
C ARG A 300 7.10 15.42 35.39
N GLN A 301 5.99 16.12 35.15
CA GLN A 301 4.68 15.79 35.72
C GLN A 301 4.19 14.40 35.20
N TYR A 302 4.40 14.09 33.91
CA TYR A 302 3.98 12.81 33.35
C TYR A 302 4.91 11.65 33.73
N LEU A 303 6.21 11.88 33.90
CA LEU A 303 7.18 10.90 34.37
C LEU A 303 6.91 10.33 35.77
N SER A 304 6.05 10.95 36.55
CA SER A 304 5.70 10.49 37.91
C SER A 304 4.74 9.30 37.94
N LYS A 305 4.12 8.94 36.80
CA LYS A 305 3.02 7.94 36.75
C LYS A 305 3.44 6.65 36.06
N ASP A 306 3.58 6.70 34.76
CA ASP A 306 3.92 5.58 33.88
C ASP A 306 5.06 6.03 32.93
N PRO A 307 5.66 5.16 32.13
CA PRO A 307 6.67 5.56 31.15
C PRO A 307 6.18 6.68 30.23
N LEU A 308 7.04 7.64 29.94
CA LEU A 308 6.80 8.65 28.91
C LEU A 308 7.29 8.15 27.57
N LEU A 309 6.44 8.14 26.56
CA LEU A 309 6.84 7.83 25.18
C LEU A 309 7.43 9.07 24.49
N VAL A 310 8.59 8.93 23.87
CA VAL A 310 9.15 9.94 22.96
C VAL A 310 9.30 9.30 21.59
N VAL A 311 8.53 9.81 20.62
CA VAL A 311 8.57 9.29 19.25
C VAL A 311 9.61 10.07 18.45
N VAL A 312 10.53 9.32 17.85
CA VAL A 312 11.66 9.83 17.07
C VAL A 312 11.54 9.38 15.61
N PRO A 313 11.88 10.22 14.62
CA PRO A 313 11.93 9.77 13.23
C PRO A 313 12.84 8.56 13.06
N ALA A 314 12.46 7.62 12.19
CA ALA A 314 13.28 6.43 11.90
C ALA A 314 14.61 6.83 11.24
N LYS A 315 15.70 6.06 11.50
CA LYS A 315 16.96 6.17 10.76
C LYS A 315 16.68 6.05 9.25
N GLY A 316 17.14 7.02 8.45
CA GLY A 316 16.97 6.98 6.98
C GLY A 316 15.92 7.93 6.41
N TYR A 317 15.07 8.56 7.21
CA TYR A 317 14.40 9.77 6.78
C TYR A 317 15.48 10.84 6.66
N GLY A 318 15.86 11.14 5.40
CA GLY A 318 16.95 12.06 5.10
C GLY A 318 16.83 13.34 5.94
N LEU A 319 17.92 13.71 6.57
CA LEU A 319 17.99 14.90 7.41
C LEU A 319 17.66 16.14 6.54
N ALA A 320 16.39 16.54 6.53
CA ALA A 320 16.04 17.80 5.88
C ALA A 320 16.80 18.93 6.57
N ILE A 321 17.18 19.93 5.80
CA ILE A 321 17.84 21.11 6.33
C ILE A 321 16.87 22.29 6.40
N SER A 322 17.04 23.12 7.43
CA SER A 322 16.37 24.40 7.56
C SER A 322 17.39 25.50 7.80
N CYS A 323 16.97 26.73 7.62
CA CYS A 323 17.78 27.88 7.98
C CYS A 323 17.91 27.98 9.51
N ALA A 324 19.13 28.08 10.02
CA ALA A 324 19.36 28.25 11.46
C ALA A 324 18.80 29.58 12.00
N ASN A 325 18.60 30.59 11.13
CA ASN A 325 18.12 31.91 11.51
C ASN A 325 16.58 32.01 11.50
N CYS A 326 15.93 31.74 10.35
CA CYS A 326 14.47 31.92 10.19
C CYS A 326 13.68 30.62 10.24
N ARG A 327 14.34 29.47 10.40
CA ARG A 327 13.74 28.11 10.51
C ARG A 327 12.95 27.65 9.27
N ASN A 328 12.93 28.44 8.21
CA ASN A 328 12.32 27.97 6.97
C ASN A 328 13.05 26.75 6.43
N ILE A 329 12.27 25.74 5.99
CA ILE A 329 12.79 24.53 5.40
C ILE A 329 13.43 24.87 4.06
N ALA A 330 14.64 24.36 3.84
CA ALA A 330 15.34 24.53 2.57
C ALA A 330 14.69 23.71 1.46
N LYS A 331 14.24 24.38 0.42
CA LYS A 331 13.61 23.76 -0.76
C LYS A 331 14.43 24.00 -2.01
N CYS A 332 14.39 23.05 -2.91
CA CYS A 332 14.88 23.15 -4.28
C CYS A 332 13.85 23.85 -5.16
N ASN A 333 14.28 24.38 -6.31
CA ASN A 333 13.37 24.96 -7.32
C ASN A 333 12.33 23.95 -7.84
N CYS A 334 12.60 22.64 -7.76
CA CYS A 334 11.62 21.60 -8.10
C CYS A 334 10.58 21.32 -6.99
N GLY A 335 10.62 22.09 -5.88
CA GLY A 335 9.75 21.89 -4.71
C GLY A 335 10.26 20.85 -3.71
N GLY A 336 11.26 20.02 -4.05
CA GLY A 336 11.85 19.03 -3.15
C GLY A 336 12.61 19.66 -1.98
N LYS A 337 12.60 18.99 -0.82
CA LYS A 337 13.38 19.42 0.34
C LYS A 337 14.86 19.12 0.13
N LEU A 338 15.73 20.02 0.62
CA LEU A 338 17.15 19.76 0.66
C LEU A 338 17.49 18.89 1.88
N THR A 339 18.34 17.90 1.65
CA THR A 339 18.82 16.96 2.68
C THR A 339 20.34 17.00 2.75
N LYS A 340 20.88 16.62 3.90
CA LYS A 340 22.32 16.52 4.11
C LYS A 340 22.61 15.28 4.97
N ARG A 341 23.48 14.38 4.50
CA ARG A 341 23.77 13.13 5.22
C ARG A 341 24.73 13.34 6.39
N ASN A 342 25.69 14.22 6.23
CA ASN A 342 26.65 14.58 7.26
C ASN A 342 27.06 16.05 7.16
N LYS A 343 27.83 16.56 8.12
CA LYS A 343 28.24 17.96 8.13
C LYS A 343 29.17 18.37 6.98
N ALA A 344 29.91 17.43 6.41
CA ALA A 344 30.91 17.72 5.37
C ALA A 344 30.35 17.72 3.95
N GLU A 345 29.20 17.06 3.71
CA GLU A 345 28.59 16.99 2.37
C GLU A 345 27.76 18.23 2.07
N ASP A 346 27.62 18.56 0.78
CA ASP A 346 26.73 19.61 0.32
C ASP A 346 25.26 19.20 0.44
N PRO A 347 24.35 20.16 0.67
CA PRO A 347 22.93 19.90 0.58
C PRO A 347 22.52 19.37 -0.79
N VAL A 348 21.67 18.35 -0.82
CA VAL A 348 21.19 17.71 -2.05
C VAL A 348 19.66 17.68 -2.01
N CYS A 349 19.01 17.96 -3.13
CA CYS A 349 17.57 17.80 -3.25
C CYS A 349 17.19 16.32 -3.19
N ASN A 350 16.20 15.96 -2.38
CA ASN A 350 15.73 14.58 -2.24
C ASN A 350 14.92 14.08 -3.46
N ILE A 351 14.47 14.98 -4.35
CA ILE A 351 13.71 14.62 -5.55
C ILE A 351 14.62 14.63 -6.79
N CYS A 352 15.19 15.78 -7.12
CA CYS A 352 15.93 15.97 -8.37
C CYS A 352 17.46 15.82 -8.23
N GLN A 353 17.95 15.53 -7.04
CA GLN A 353 19.37 15.31 -6.71
C GLN A 353 20.31 16.50 -7.03
N THR A 354 19.74 17.69 -7.29
CA THR A 354 20.55 18.91 -7.49
C THR A 354 21.32 19.23 -6.22
N LYS A 355 22.64 19.49 -6.34
CA LYS A 355 23.54 19.87 -5.24
C LYS A 355 23.56 21.38 -5.04
N TYR A 356 23.68 21.81 -3.79
CA TYR A 356 23.72 23.20 -3.37
C TYR A 356 24.99 23.49 -2.52
N PRO A 357 26.19 23.57 -3.15
CA PRO A 357 27.46 23.73 -2.42
C PRO A 357 27.49 25.01 -1.58
N GLU A 358 26.96 26.11 -2.08
CA GLU A 358 26.89 27.40 -1.39
C GLU A 358 25.43 27.75 -1.04
N TRP A 359 24.77 26.85 -0.31
CA TRP A 359 23.36 27.05 0.03
C TRP A 359 23.13 28.33 0.84
N ARG A 360 22.19 29.14 0.38
CA ARG A 360 21.64 30.31 1.09
C ARG A 360 20.14 30.19 1.24
N CYS A 361 19.64 30.68 2.38
CA CYS A 361 18.21 30.64 2.64
C CYS A 361 17.44 31.56 1.70
N ALA A 362 16.46 31.03 0.97
CA ALA A 362 15.62 31.79 0.04
C ALA A 362 14.79 32.90 0.72
N PHE A 363 14.61 32.84 2.05
CA PHE A 363 13.80 33.81 2.80
C PHE A 363 14.60 34.90 3.49
N CYS A 364 15.76 34.57 4.09
CA CYS A 364 16.55 35.53 4.87
C CYS A 364 18.00 35.67 4.42
N ASN A 365 18.38 35.01 3.34
CA ASN A 365 19.70 35.03 2.70
C ASN A 365 20.88 34.64 3.63
N LYS A 366 20.62 33.95 4.76
CA LYS A 366 21.68 33.47 5.66
C LYS A 366 22.15 32.08 5.25
N GLU A 367 23.42 31.76 5.55
CA GLU A 367 24.10 30.52 5.12
C GLU A 367 24.05 29.40 6.19
N ARG A 368 23.73 29.74 7.45
CA ARG A 368 23.78 28.77 8.55
C ARG A 368 22.67 27.74 8.41
N ILE A 369 23.09 26.47 8.27
CA ILE A 369 22.21 25.32 8.16
C ILE A 369 21.90 24.78 9.55
N TYR A 370 20.63 24.48 9.80
CA TYR A 370 20.15 23.66 10.89
C TYR A 370 19.70 22.31 10.35
N LEU A 371 20.33 21.24 10.82
CA LEU A 371 19.95 19.86 10.46
C LEU A 371 18.72 19.46 11.27
N LEU A 372 17.64 19.21 10.58
CA LEU A 372 16.42 18.67 11.18
C LEU A 372 16.57 17.14 11.30
N GLY A 373 16.36 16.65 12.50
CA GLY A 373 16.54 15.23 12.82
C GLY A 373 17.89 14.94 13.48
N ARG A 374 17.82 14.50 14.70
CA ARG A 374 18.98 14.08 15.50
C ARG A 374 18.95 12.56 15.61
N GLY A 375 20.12 11.92 15.64
CA GLY A 375 20.19 10.49 15.91
C GLY A 375 19.60 10.18 17.28
N ILE A 376 18.96 9.01 17.42
CA ILE A 376 18.27 8.61 18.67
C ILE A 376 19.22 8.58 19.87
N GLU A 377 20.48 8.23 19.65
CA GLU A 377 21.51 8.20 20.66
C GLU A 377 21.77 9.61 21.24
N ARG A 378 21.88 10.61 20.36
CA ARG A 378 22.06 12.00 20.79
C ARG A 378 20.83 12.55 21.51
N ILE A 379 19.64 12.13 21.08
CA ILE A 379 18.40 12.45 21.78
C ILE A 379 18.42 11.87 23.18
N ALA A 380 18.87 10.60 23.34
CA ALA A 380 18.99 9.94 24.64
C ALA A 380 19.96 10.67 25.57
N GLU A 381 21.11 11.13 25.07
CA GLU A 381 22.07 11.93 25.85
C GLU A 381 21.45 13.26 26.34
N GLU A 382 20.73 13.99 25.47
CA GLU A 382 20.10 15.25 25.84
C GLU A 382 18.97 15.04 26.87
N PHE A 383 18.19 13.95 26.74
CA PHE A 383 17.20 13.58 27.75
C PHE A 383 17.84 13.18 29.07
N GLY A 384 18.95 12.43 29.05
CA GLY A 384 19.70 12.06 30.27
C GLY A 384 20.20 13.28 31.05
N ARG A 385 20.67 14.31 30.34
CA ARG A 385 21.07 15.59 30.97
C ARG A 385 19.88 16.39 31.50
N SER A 386 18.75 16.39 30.80
CA SER A 386 17.54 17.16 31.17
C SER A 386 16.73 16.53 32.31
N PHE A 387 16.82 15.21 32.43
CA PHE A 387 16.05 14.39 33.38
C PHE A 387 16.98 13.43 34.14
N PRO A 388 17.89 13.93 34.98
CA PRO A 388 18.77 13.09 35.78
C PRO A 388 17.96 12.14 36.67
N ASN A 389 18.48 10.95 36.92
CA ASN A 389 17.83 9.87 37.68
C ASN A 389 16.56 9.30 37.02
N THR A 390 16.40 9.46 35.71
CA THR A 390 15.34 8.84 34.92
C THR A 390 15.95 7.77 34.00
N GLU A 391 15.43 6.58 34.05
CA GLU A 391 15.87 5.49 33.18
C GLU A 391 15.41 5.75 31.75
N ILE A 392 16.31 5.59 30.77
CA ILE A 392 16.03 5.81 29.35
C ILE A 392 16.18 4.51 28.60
N HIS A 393 15.10 4.07 27.97
CA HIS A 393 15.04 2.90 27.11
C HIS A 393 14.99 3.32 25.65
N ILE A 394 15.73 2.62 24.78
CA ILE A 394 15.81 2.91 23.35
C ILE A 394 15.27 1.71 22.58
N SER A 395 14.19 1.92 21.82
CA SER A 395 13.59 0.90 20.94
C SER A 395 13.73 1.31 19.48
N THR A 396 14.40 0.47 18.69
CA THR A 396 14.62 0.67 17.25
C THR A 396 14.24 -0.58 16.48
N LYS A 397 14.18 -0.51 15.15
CA LYS A 397 13.89 -1.68 14.31
C LYS A 397 14.88 -2.84 14.56
N ASP A 398 16.14 -2.51 14.82
CA ASP A 398 17.20 -3.50 15.03
C ASP A 398 17.24 -4.04 16.46
N LYS A 399 16.72 -3.28 17.42
CA LYS A 399 16.66 -3.64 18.84
C LYS A 399 15.32 -3.20 19.41
N GLN A 400 14.31 -4.05 19.25
CA GLN A 400 12.99 -3.80 19.84
C GLN A 400 12.97 -4.22 21.31
N ILE A 401 12.33 -3.40 22.14
CA ILE A 401 12.07 -3.72 23.54
C ILE A 401 10.76 -4.49 23.61
N GLU A 402 10.83 -5.69 24.16
CA GLU A 402 9.67 -6.54 24.46
C GLU A 402 9.63 -6.73 25.98
N GLY A 403 8.61 -6.19 26.62
CA GLY A 403 8.41 -6.37 28.06
C GLY A 403 8.21 -5.09 28.86
N LEU A 404 8.01 -5.26 30.16
CA LEU A 404 7.73 -4.17 31.09
C LEU A 404 8.98 -3.32 31.34
N VAL A 405 8.80 -2.01 31.28
CA VAL A 405 9.80 -1.01 31.71
C VAL A 405 9.36 -0.37 33.01
N GLY A 406 10.32 0.16 33.75
CA GLY A 406 10.06 0.83 35.04
C GLY A 406 9.07 1.98 34.89
N LYS A 407 8.21 2.19 35.89
CA LYS A 407 7.18 3.23 35.84
C LYS A 407 7.75 4.63 35.60
N ARG A 408 8.88 4.94 36.18
CA ARG A 408 9.52 6.27 36.07
C ARG A 408 10.63 6.24 35.02
N SER A 409 10.26 6.05 33.77
CA SER A 409 11.21 5.91 32.65
C SER A 409 10.78 6.68 31.41
N ILE A 410 11.72 6.87 30.51
CA ILE A 410 11.50 7.46 29.19
C ILE A 410 11.74 6.37 28.14
N MET A 411 10.73 6.11 27.31
CA MET A 411 10.85 5.23 26.16
C MET A 411 11.10 6.07 24.92
N LEU A 412 12.35 6.06 24.42
CA LEU A 412 12.68 6.62 23.10
C LEU A 412 12.46 5.55 22.04
N ALA A 413 11.52 5.77 21.15
CA ALA A 413 11.22 4.80 20.11
C ALA A 413 11.18 5.42 18.71
N THR A 414 11.77 4.74 17.73
CA THR A 414 11.58 5.10 16.33
C THR A 414 10.19 4.71 15.87
N VAL A 415 9.66 5.44 14.88
CA VAL A 415 8.36 5.10 14.25
C VAL A 415 8.37 3.62 13.80
N GLY A 416 7.33 2.88 14.19
CA GLY A 416 7.20 1.44 13.91
C GLY A 416 7.90 0.50 14.91
N SER A 417 8.66 1.05 15.89
CA SER A 417 9.34 0.24 16.93
C SER A 417 8.85 0.56 18.34
N VAL A 418 7.73 1.27 18.45
CA VAL A 418 7.12 1.59 19.74
C VAL A 418 6.61 0.31 20.38
N PRO A 419 7.07 -0.02 21.62
CA PRO A 419 6.55 -1.15 22.38
C PRO A 419 5.06 -0.96 22.70
N ASP A 420 4.34 -2.08 22.77
CA ASP A 420 2.94 -2.08 23.17
C ASP A 420 2.84 -2.01 24.70
N LEU A 421 2.96 -0.80 25.23
CA LEU A 421 2.93 -0.48 26.65
C LEU A 421 1.92 0.64 26.91
N LYS A 422 1.51 0.76 28.15
CA LYS A 422 0.73 1.90 28.61
C LYS A 422 1.67 3.07 28.93
N TYR A 423 1.42 4.23 28.32
CA TYR A 423 2.22 5.43 28.51
C TYR A 423 1.44 6.52 29.23
N SER A 424 2.15 7.29 30.05
CA SER A 424 1.58 8.45 30.78
C SER A 424 1.27 9.62 29.85
N ALA A 425 2.12 9.83 28.82
CA ALA A 425 1.97 10.81 27.76
C ALA A 425 2.88 10.43 26.59
N VAL A 426 2.66 11.03 25.43
CA VAL A 426 3.57 10.98 24.30
C VAL A 426 4.16 12.35 24.01
N LEU A 427 5.47 12.41 23.78
CA LEU A 427 6.18 13.59 23.28
C LEU A 427 6.59 13.35 21.83
N PHE A 428 6.09 14.19 20.95
CA PHE A 428 6.52 14.25 19.57
C PHE A 428 7.54 15.36 19.39
N LEU A 429 8.74 14.99 18.98
CA LEU A 429 9.81 15.94 18.71
C LEU A 429 9.64 16.58 17.34
N ASP A 430 10.29 17.75 17.17
CA ASP A 430 10.37 18.43 15.88
C ASP A 430 10.95 17.50 14.80
N GLY A 431 10.42 17.58 13.59
CA GLY A 431 10.92 16.84 12.45
C GLY A 431 10.15 15.58 12.04
N LEU A 432 9.13 15.15 12.79
CA LEU A 432 8.29 14.01 12.41
C LEU A 432 7.46 14.26 11.14
N ALA A 433 7.07 15.52 10.89
CA ALA A 433 6.32 15.97 9.71
C ALA A 433 7.14 16.07 8.42
N LEU A 434 8.42 15.71 8.41
CA LEU A 434 9.37 16.11 7.40
C LEU A 434 9.51 15.16 6.20
N GLY A 435 8.47 14.44 5.82
CA GLY A 435 8.39 13.86 4.49
C GLY A 435 8.31 14.97 3.42
N ALA A 436 8.99 14.79 2.30
CA ALA A 436 8.86 15.69 1.14
C ALA A 436 7.82 15.18 0.14
N ASP A 437 7.32 13.98 0.34
CA ASP A 437 6.36 13.36 -0.55
C ASP A 437 4.91 13.81 -0.25
N LEU A 438 4.05 13.49 -1.20
CA LEU A 438 2.65 13.87 -1.18
C LEU A 438 1.89 13.38 0.05
N ARG A 439 2.29 12.23 0.64
CA ARG A 439 1.61 11.60 1.76
C ARG A 439 2.19 11.99 3.12
N SER A 440 3.12 12.93 3.19
CA SER A 440 3.77 13.28 4.45
C SER A 440 2.80 13.77 5.51
N GLU A 441 1.80 14.57 5.14
CA GLU A 441 0.79 15.10 6.05
C GLU A 441 -0.20 14.01 6.51
N GLU A 442 -0.59 13.11 5.61
CA GLU A 442 -1.42 11.94 5.93
C GLU A 442 -0.71 11.05 6.97
N ARG A 443 0.55 10.69 6.69
CA ARG A 443 1.35 9.87 7.62
C ARG A 443 1.59 10.55 8.95
N TYR A 444 1.83 11.86 8.93
CA TYR A 444 2.01 12.64 10.15
C TYR A 444 0.78 12.60 11.03
N LEU A 445 -0.41 12.89 10.47
CA LEU A 445 -1.66 12.82 11.22
C LEU A 445 -1.93 11.41 11.76
N ALA A 446 -1.81 10.37 10.92
CA ALA A 446 -2.05 8.98 11.31
C ALA A 446 -1.11 8.55 12.46
N LEU A 447 0.17 8.93 12.38
CA LEU A 447 1.17 8.68 13.41
C LEU A 447 0.83 9.40 14.73
N LEU A 448 0.50 10.68 14.65
CA LEU A 448 0.11 11.45 15.83
C LEU A 448 -1.11 10.85 16.52
N MET A 449 -2.17 10.53 15.77
CA MET A 449 -3.39 9.94 16.34
C MET A 449 -3.11 8.57 16.97
N ARG A 450 -2.38 7.71 16.28
CA ARG A 450 -2.05 6.36 16.79
C ARG A 450 -1.31 6.41 18.14
N TYR A 451 -0.25 7.20 18.25
CA TYR A 451 0.51 7.26 19.50
C TYR A 451 -0.12 8.12 20.57
N THR A 452 -1.00 9.05 20.20
CA THR A 452 -1.89 9.72 21.15
C THR A 452 -2.81 8.71 21.86
N ALA A 453 -3.35 7.75 21.13
CA ALA A 453 -4.17 6.68 21.70
C ALA A 453 -3.35 5.81 22.68
N ALA A 454 -2.12 5.43 22.34
CA ALA A 454 -1.21 4.68 23.21
C ALA A 454 -0.87 5.44 24.52
N ALA A 455 -1.01 6.77 24.55
CA ALA A 455 -0.73 7.64 25.68
C ALA A 455 -2.00 8.21 26.35
N ASN A 456 -3.12 7.50 26.27
CA ASN A 456 -4.40 7.93 26.86
C ASN A 456 -4.77 9.40 26.56
N GLY A 457 -4.51 9.87 25.34
CA GLY A 457 -4.84 11.22 24.91
C GLY A 457 -3.96 12.34 25.43
N LYS A 458 -2.84 12.05 26.11
CA LYS A 458 -1.92 13.08 26.64
C LYS A 458 -0.77 13.30 25.66
N VAL A 459 -0.71 14.49 25.08
CA VAL A 459 0.23 14.83 23.99
C VAL A 459 1.07 16.06 24.34
N LEU A 460 2.36 15.92 24.22
CA LEU A 460 3.33 17.00 24.17
C LEU A 460 3.87 17.08 22.73
N LEU A 461 3.79 18.24 22.11
CA LEU A 461 4.14 18.41 20.70
C LEU A 461 5.14 19.56 20.53
N VAL A 462 6.29 19.28 19.95
CA VAL A 462 7.24 20.30 19.52
C VAL A 462 6.92 20.71 18.09
N ASP A 463 6.03 21.68 17.96
CA ASP A 463 5.58 22.24 16.67
C ASP A 463 5.04 23.66 16.89
N ARG A 464 4.71 24.36 15.81
CA ARG A 464 4.03 25.65 15.89
C ARG A 464 2.66 25.47 16.55
N SER A 465 2.38 26.30 17.57
CA SER A 465 1.13 26.21 18.34
C SER A 465 -0.15 26.41 17.50
N GLU A 466 -0.01 26.98 16.32
CA GLU A 466 -1.11 27.27 15.39
C GLU A 466 -1.26 26.19 14.30
N HIS A 467 -0.48 25.10 14.35
CA HIS A 467 -0.56 24.06 13.33
C HIS A 467 -1.95 23.40 13.33
N PRO A 468 -2.64 23.29 12.18
CA PRO A 468 -4.02 22.77 12.11
C PRO A 468 -4.19 21.35 12.64
N VAL A 469 -3.12 20.56 12.66
CA VAL A 469 -3.12 19.19 13.22
C VAL A 469 -3.49 19.16 14.69
N ILE A 470 -3.19 20.24 15.45
CA ILE A 470 -3.51 20.36 16.87
C ILE A 470 -5.03 20.37 17.09
N ALA A 471 -5.76 21.07 16.23
CA ALA A 471 -7.22 21.08 16.25
C ALA A 471 -7.81 19.70 15.90
N ALA A 472 -7.20 18.99 14.92
CA ALA A 472 -7.60 17.65 14.54
C ALA A 472 -7.41 16.66 15.71
N LEU A 473 -6.29 16.75 16.44
CA LEU A 473 -6.02 15.92 17.61
C LEU A 473 -6.94 16.23 18.79
N ASN A 474 -7.07 17.50 19.19
CA ASN A 474 -7.89 17.89 20.33
C ASN A 474 -9.37 17.52 20.17
N ARG A 475 -9.88 17.61 18.94
CA ARG A 475 -11.26 17.25 18.59
C ARG A 475 -11.41 15.79 18.19
N TRP A 476 -10.31 15.07 17.99
CA TRP A 476 -10.25 13.72 17.44
C TRP A 476 -10.95 13.59 16.08
N ARG A 477 -10.84 14.60 15.23
CA ARG A 477 -11.50 14.71 13.95
C ARG A 477 -10.49 14.85 12.82
N PRO A 478 -10.06 13.75 12.19
CA PRO A 478 -9.08 13.77 11.09
C PRO A 478 -9.63 14.37 9.79
N LEU A 479 -10.92 14.15 9.49
CA LEU A 479 -11.50 14.49 8.20
C LEU A 479 -11.36 15.96 7.81
N PRO A 480 -11.66 16.98 8.66
CA PRO A 480 -11.50 18.38 8.27
C PRO A 480 -10.05 18.76 7.93
N TYR A 481 -9.08 18.14 8.60
CA TYR A 481 -7.67 18.36 8.30
C TYR A 481 -7.28 17.76 6.94
N LEU A 482 -7.69 16.51 6.67
CA LEU A 482 -7.42 15.81 5.41
C LEU A 482 -8.17 16.46 4.24
N GLU A 483 -9.38 16.95 4.46
CA GLU A 483 -10.20 17.63 3.45
C GLU A 483 -9.53 18.92 2.97
N ARG A 484 -8.97 19.72 3.88
CA ARG A 484 -8.21 20.92 3.51
C ARG A 484 -7.06 20.58 2.56
N ILE A 485 -6.31 19.51 2.84
CA ILE A 485 -5.19 19.09 2.00
C ILE A 485 -5.71 18.49 0.69
N ASN A 486 -6.79 17.71 0.74
CA ASN A 486 -7.44 17.16 -0.44
C ASN A 486 -7.91 18.27 -1.41
N ASN A 487 -8.38 19.41 -0.92
CA ASN A 487 -8.72 20.55 -1.77
C ASN A 487 -7.49 21.09 -2.51
N GLU A 488 -6.36 21.25 -1.82
CA GLU A 488 -5.08 21.64 -2.44
C GLU A 488 -4.63 20.62 -3.50
N LEU A 489 -4.77 19.31 -3.22
CA LEU A 489 -4.45 18.24 -4.16
C LEU A 489 -5.39 18.22 -5.38
N GLN A 490 -6.67 18.53 -5.18
CA GLN A 490 -7.66 18.64 -6.25
C GLN A 490 -7.34 19.78 -7.19
N GLU A 491 -7.02 20.96 -6.66
CA GLU A 491 -6.61 22.12 -7.44
C GLU A 491 -5.34 21.82 -8.27
N ALA A 492 -4.40 21.08 -7.68
CA ALA A 492 -3.17 20.66 -8.36
C ALA A 492 -3.34 19.49 -9.34
N GLY A 493 -4.53 18.86 -9.41
CA GLY A 493 -4.76 17.67 -10.25
C GLY A 493 -4.00 16.42 -9.83
N LEU A 494 -3.64 16.33 -8.54
CA LEU A 494 -2.84 15.24 -7.97
C LEU A 494 -3.73 14.13 -7.35
N PRO A 495 -3.20 12.93 -7.09
CA PRO A 495 -3.92 11.92 -6.31
C PRO A 495 -4.38 12.48 -4.94
N PRO A 496 -5.58 12.15 -4.51
CA PRO A 496 -6.50 11.12 -4.99
C PRO A 496 -7.51 11.60 -6.05
N PHE A 497 -7.31 12.73 -6.71
CA PHE A 497 -8.21 13.28 -7.74
C PHE A 497 -7.77 12.91 -9.17
N SER A 498 -6.57 12.40 -9.31
CA SER A 498 -6.04 11.75 -10.52
C SER A 498 -5.49 10.37 -10.17
N ARG A 499 -5.28 9.53 -11.18
CA ARG A 499 -4.48 8.32 -11.08
C ARG A 499 -3.05 8.61 -11.54
N HIS A 500 -2.12 7.85 -11.04
CA HIS A 500 -0.70 8.05 -11.30
C HIS A 500 -0.04 6.78 -11.85
N ALA A 501 0.78 6.91 -12.87
CA ALA A 501 1.64 5.85 -13.38
C ALA A 501 3.10 6.32 -13.40
N THR A 502 3.99 5.51 -12.84
CA THR A 502 5.44 5.76 -12.85
C THR A 502 6.14 4.72 -13.70
N PHE A 503 7.01 5.16 -14.60
CA PHE A 503 7.91 4.32 -15.38
C PHE A 503 9.31 4.42 -14.77
N LYS A 504 9.78 3.31 -14.19
CA LYS A 504 11.13 3.19 -13.62
C LYS A 504 12.02 2.37 -14.55
N ASP A 505 13.34 2.47 -14.33
CA ASP A 505 14.36 1.75 -15.12
C ASP A 505 14.29 2.03 -16.63
N CYS A 506 13.96 3.26 -17.01
CA CYS A 506 13.82 3.67 -18.42
C CYS A 506 14.84 4.74 -18.87
N ALA A 507 15.89 5.00 -18.09
CA ALA A 507 16.82 6.11 -18.32
C ALA A 507 17.38 6.18 -19.74
N GLU A 508 17.80 5.04 -20.33
CA GLU A 508 18.37 4.96 -21.68
C GLU A 508 17.36 5.30 -22.80
N GLU A 509 16.07 5.05 -22.57
CA GLU A 509 14.99 5.31 -23.52
C GLU A 509 14.03 6.41 -23.07
N SER A 510 14.36 7.12 -21.99
CA SER A 510 13.46 8.04 -21.30
C SER A 510 12.89 9.11 -22.24
N ASP A 511 13.74 9.78 -23.02
CA ASP A 511 13.31 10.84 -23.94
C ASP A 511 12.36 10.32 -25.02
N ARG A 512 12.62 9.12 -25.54
CA ARG A 512 11.76 8.48 -26.56
C ARG A 512 10.41 8.11 -25.97
N ILE A 513 10.39 7.53 -24.75
CA ILE A 513 9.16 7.14 -24.07
C ILE A 513 8.35 8.40 -23.73
N PHE A 514 9.00 9.44 -23.20
CA PHE A 514 8.39 10.70 -22.88
C PHE A 514 7.75 11.38 -24.11
N ALA A 515 8.50 11.46 -25.21
CA ALA A 515 7.99 11.99 -26.49
C ALA A 515 6.80 11.17 -27.02
N GLY A 516 6.86 9.83 -26.93
CA GLY A 516 5.79 8.93 -27.35
C GLY A 516 4.52 9.09 -26.50
N LEU A 517 4.63 9.26 -25.19
CA LEU A 517 3.50 9.53 -24.32
C LEU A 517 2.90 10.91 -24.57
N LYS A 518 3.73 11.94 -24.80
CA LYS A 518 3.25 13.27 -25.24
C LYS A 518 2.49 13.21 -26.56
N SER A 519 2.98 12.41 -27.54
CA SER A 519 2.27 12.19 -28.79
C SER A 519 0.93 11.52 -28.56
N ALA A 520 0.88 10.49 -27.69
CA ALA A 520 -0.36 9.80 -27.35
C ALA A 520 -1.41 10.72 -26.71
N ILE A 521 -0.99 11.71 -25.91
CA ILE A 521 -1.88 12.75 -25.36
C ILE A 521 -2.41 13.65 -26.49
N ARG A 522 -1.53 14.15 -27.36
CA ARG A 522 -1.92 15.03 -28.49
C ARG A 522 -2.87 14.32 -29.48
N GLU A 523 -2.66 13.04 -29.72
CA GLU A 523 -3.48 12.22 -30.62
C GLU A 523 -4.78 11.69 -29.98
N GLY A 524 -5.07 12.03 -28.72
CA GLY A 524 -6.27 11.60 -28.01
C GLY A 524 -6.30 10.11 -27.62
N ARG A 525 -5.17 9.40 -27.75
CA ARG A 525 -5.02 8.01 -27.27
C ARG A 525 -4.95 7.96 -25.74
N LEU A 526 -4.36 8.96 -25.10
CA LEU A 526 -4.49 9.30 -23.69
C LEU A 526 -5.34 10.57 -23.54
N SER A 527 -5.88 10.81 -22.35
CA SER A 527 -6.67 12.02 -22.07
C SER A 527 -5.85 13.28 -22.32
N SER A 528 -6.49 14.30 -22.92
CA SER A 528 -5.88 15.63 -23.13
C SER A 528 -5.53 16.34 -21.81
N SER A 529 -6.23 16.01 -20.72
CA SER A 529 -5.95 16.53 -19.38
C SER A 529 -4.90 15.72 -18.61
N SER A 530 -4.25 14.73 -19.24
CA SER A 530 -3.13 14.01 -18.62
C SER A 530 -1.90 14.91 -18.54
N GLN A 531 -1.20 14.83 -17.41
CA GLN A 531 0.06 15.54 -17.18
C GLN A 531 1.21 14.54 -17.16
N ILE A 532 2.34 14.90 -17.78
CA ILE A 532 3.50 14.04 -17.85
C ILE A 532 4.76 14.82 -17.44
N TYR A 533 5.56 14.20 -16.60
CA TYR A 533 6.82 14.77 -16.10
C TYR A 533 7.94 13.74 -16.29
N GLN A 534 9.11 14.24 -16.67
CA GLN A 534 10.35 13.48 -16.73
C GLN A 534 11.26 13.98 -15.60
N LEU A 535 11.69 13.05 -14.75
CA LEU A 535 12.60 13.35 -13.64
C LEU A 535 14.06 13.26 -14.11
N GLN A 536 14.98 13.88 -13.36
CA GLN A 536 16.40 13.92 -13.72
C GLN A 536 17.08 12.54 -13.78
N ASP A 537 16.57 11.58 -13.04
CA ASP A 537 17.03 10.17 -13.06
C ASP A 537 16.47 9.36 -14.25
N GLY A 538 15.76 10.02 -15.15
CA GLY A 538 15.11 9.40 -16.30
C GLY A 538 13.79 8.71 -15.99
N GLN A 539 13.29 8.73 -14.76
CA GLN A 539 11.93 8.24 -14.46
C GLN A 539 10.88 9.15 -15.12
N ILE A 540 9.75 8.57 -15.47
CA ILE A 540 8.63 9.30 -16.06
C ILE A 540 7.41 9.11 -15.16
N SER A 541 6.77 10.21 -14.81
CA SER A 541 5.51 10.26 -14.07
C SER A 541 4.38 10.75 -14.97
N LEU A 542 3.30 9.99 -15.03
CA LEU A 542 2.10 10.28 -15.81
C LEU A 542 0.90 10.35 -14.87
N PHE A 543 0.22 11.49 -14.82
CA PHE A 543 -1.03 11.68 -14.10
C PHE A 543 -2.19 11.72 -15.11
N PHE A 544 -3.28 11.02 -14.82
CA PHE A 544 -4.42 10.94 -15.71
C PHE A 544 -5.75 10.92 -14.94
N PRO A 545 -6.84 11.44 -15.54
CA PRO A 545 -8.13 11.54 -14.86
C PRO A 545 -8.69 10.19 -14.43
N ILE A 546 -9.27 10.12 -13.24
CA ILE A 546 -9.92 8.91 -12.71
C ILE A 546 -10.98 8.39 -13.67
N LYS A 547 -11.82 9.30 -14.24
CA LYS A 547 -12.90 8.93 -15.17
C LYS A 547 -12.41 8.18 -16.42
N GLU A 548 -11.20 8.47 -16.87
CA GLU A 548 -10.56 7.84 -18.01
C GLU A 548 -9.53 6.75 -17.60
N GLY A 549 -9.54 6.36 -16.33
CA GLY A 549 -8.58 5.40 -15.78
C GLY A 549 -8.52 4.08 -16.55
N GLY A 550 -9.67 3.51 -16.92
CA GLY A 550 -9.74 2.27 -17.71
C GLY A 550 -9.14 2.41 -19.11
N LYS A 551 -9.39 3.53 -19.80
CA LYS A 551 -8.80 3.84 -21.11
C LYS A 551 -7.28 3.97 -21.00
N SER A 552 -6.82 4.70 -19.99
CA SER A 552 -5.39 4.95 -19.77
C SER A 552 -4.64 3.67 -19.40
N THR A 553 -5.17 2.84 -18.49
CA THR A 553 -4.52 1.57 -18.13
C THR A 553 -4.50 0.57 -19.29
N LYS A 554 -5.57 0.52 -20.10
CA LYS A 554 -5.58 -0.27 -21.33
C LYS A 554 -4.50 0.19 -22.32
N PHE A 555 -4.35 1.51 -22.50
CA PHE A 555 -3.27 2.06 -23.34
C PHE A 555 -1.88 1.67 -22.81
N LEU A 556 -1.66 1.77 -21.50
CA LEU A 556 -0.40 1.41 -20.85
C LEU A 556 -0.09 -0.09 -21.00
N TYR A 557 -1.11 -0.95 -20.87
CA TYR A 557 -0.97 -2.39 -21.12
C TYR A 557 -0.57 -2.67 -22.57
N GLU A 558 -1.26 -2.09 -23.55
CA GLU A 558 -0.96 -2.26 -24.98
C GLU A 558 0.42 -1.67 -25.33
N PHE A 559 0.84 -0.60 -24.70
CA PHE A 559 2.17 -0.03 -24.84
C PHE A 559 3.25 -1.04 -24.42
N GLN A 560 3.10 -1.67 -23.26
CA GLN A 560 4.01 -2.72 -22.78
C GLN A 560 3.98 -3.96 -23.70
N LYS A 561 2.80 -4.36 -24.16
CA LYS A 561 2.63 -5.48 -25.09
C LYS A 561 3.37 -5.26 -26.40
N ARG A 562 3.26 -4.06 -27.00
CA ARG A 562 3.99 -3.69 -28.22
C ARG A 562 5.52 -3.68 -27.99
N ARG A 563 5.99 -3.24 -26.84
CA ARG A 563 7.40 -3.33 -26.47
C ARG A 563 7.88 -4.78 -26.43
N ALA A 564 7.11 -5.67 -25.82
CA ALA A 564 7.41 -7.09 -25.74
C ALA A 564 7.47 -7.76 -27.12
N ILE A 565 6.52 -7.45 -28.02
CA ILE A 565 6.51 -7.93 -29.41
C ILE A 565 7.75 -7.44 -30.17
N ALA A 566 8.19 -6.21 -29.93
CA ALA A 566 9.39 -5.63 -30.53
C ALA A 566 10.72 -6.12 -29.89
N GLY A 567 10.67 -7.12 -29.01
CA GLY A 567 11.85 -7.64 -28.32
C GLY A 567 12.48 -6.69 -27.31
N LYS A 568 11.79 -5.59 -26.96
CA LYS A 568 12.29 -4.61 -25.98
C LYS A 568 11.99 -5.05 -24.56
N ARG A 569 12.85 -4.63 -23.64
CA ARG A 569 12.64 -4.85 -22.20
C ARG A 569 11.32 -4.24 -21.75
N ILE A 570 10.53 -5.00 -20.98
CA ILE A 570 9.34 -4.51 -20.29
C ILE A 570 9.77 -3.51 -19.20
N LEU A 571 9.13 -2.36 -19.22
CA LEU A 571 9.41 -1.31 -18.25
C LEU A 571 8.80 -1.67 -16.90
N LYS A 572 9.45 -1.24 -15.82
CA LYS A 572 8.88 -1.32 -14.47
C LYS A 572 7.82 -0.24 -14.31
N LEU A 573 6.61 -0.55 -14.76
CA LEU A 573 5.42 0.28 -14.63
C LEU A 573 4.79 0.09 -13.25
N ARG A 574 4.49 1.19 -12.56
CA ARG A 574 3.74 1.21 -11.31
C ARG A 574 2.54 2.13 -11.46
N ILE A 575 1.36 1.63 -11.12
CA ILE A 575 0.12 2.41 -11.16
C ILE A 575 -0.40 2.56 -9.75
N ASP A 576 -0.78 3.79 -9.38
CA ASP A 576 -1.28 4.17 -8.05
C ASP A 576 -0.36 3.69 -6.92
N SER A 577 0.97 3.81 -7.09
CA SER A 577 1.95 3.44 -6.06
C SER A 577 1.81 4.35 -4.83
N TYR A 578 2.22 3.82 -3.66
CA TYR A 578 2.18 4.58 -2.40
C TYR A 578 3.06 5.82 -2.47
N ASP A 579 4.30 5.62 -2.92
CA ASP A 579 5.24 6.72 -3.17
C ASP A 579 5.15 7.12 -4.64
N LEU A 580 5.03 8.42 -4.90
CA LEU A 580 4.98 8.97 -6.26
C LEU A 580 6.36 9.08 -6.91
N SER A 581 7.42 8.79 -6.19
CA SER A 581 8.82 8.80 -6.65
C SER A 581 9.34 7.42 -7.03
#